data_2813e3b9bfc55305f42006afcd155a9e
#
_entry.id   2813e3b9bfc55305f42006afcd155a9e
#
_cell.length_a   1.000
_cell.length_b   1.000
_cell.length_c   1.000
_cell.angle_alpha   90.00
_cell.angle_beta   90.00
_cell.angle_gamma   90.00
#
_symmetry.space_group_name_H-M   'P 1'
#
loop_
_entity.id
_entity.type
_entity.pdbx_description
1 polymer ?
#
loop_
_entity_poly.entity_id
_entity_poly.type
_entity_poly.pdbx_seq_one_letter_code
_entity_poly.pdbx_strand_id
1 'polypeptide(L)'
;MSTIESNLQAVRARIAAAARSAGRDPAEIVLLAVSKTFAASEVRAAHAAGQRAFGENYVQEALAKIVALSDLPLIWHFIGPIQSNKTRAIAEHFDWVHSVARANIAQRLADARPAGRAPLEVCLQVNVSGEASKSGVAPEEVRPLAQAVRALPRLRLRGLMAIPEPSADVELQRRRFRGLRLLLAQLNADGFGLDTLSMGMSQDLETAVMEGATIVRIGTAVFGERKRA
;
A
#
# COMPACT_ATOMS: atom_id res chain seq x y z
N MET A 1 -8.60 25.60 -9.96
CA MET A 1 -8.17 24.29 -9.48
C MET A 1 -7.25 23.65 -10.50
N SER A 2 -6.15 23.03 -10.07
CA SER A 2 -5.35 22.20 -10.96
C SER A 2 -6.10 20.89 -11.27
N THR A 3 -5.78 20.24 -12.41
CA THR A 3 -6.37 18.93 -12.75
C THR A 3 -6.14 17.89 -11.65
N ILE A 4 -4.95 17.88 -11.02
CA ILE A 4 -4.61 16.97 -9.91
C ILE A 4 -5.49 17.23 -8.68
N GLU A 5 -5.73 18.51 -8.35
CA GLU A 5 -6.60 18.90 -7.23
C GLU A 5 -8.04 18.42 -7.44
N SER A 6 -8.61 18.68 -8.63
CA SER A 6 -9.96 18.23 -8.98
C SER A 6 -10.07 16.71 -8.94
N ASN A 7 -9.06 15.99 -9.45
CA ASN A 7 -9.00 14.54 -9.42
C ASN A 7 -8.93 13.99 -7.99
N LEU A 8 -8.11 14.61 -7.13
CA LEU A 8 -8.02 14.22 -5.72
C LEU A 8 -9.35 14.40 -5.00
N GLN A 9 -10.06 15.51 -5.24
CA GLN A 9 -11.38 15.75 -4.67
C GLN A 9 -12.39 14.69 -5.13
N ALA A 10 -12.40 14.36 -6.43
CA ALA A 10 -13.27 13.32 -6.99
C ALA A 10 -12.99 11.94 -6.37
N VAL A 11 -11.70 11.56 -6.23
CA VAL A 11 -11.32 10.28 -5.61
C VAL A 11 -11.72 10.24 -4.14
N ARG A 12 -11.47 11.32 -3.38
CA ARG A 12 -11.88 11.42 -1.97
C ARG A 12 -13.41 11.33 -1.81
N ALA A 13 -14.16 11.94 -2.72
CA ALA A 13 -15.64 11.84 -2.73
C ALA A 13 -16.10 10.39 -2.96
N ARG A 14 -15.46 9.65 -3.89
CA ARG A 14 -15.73 8.21 -4.13
C ARG A 14 -15.44 7.38 -2.88
N ILE A 15 -14.27 7.57 -2.25
CA ILE A 15 -13.91 6.89 -0.99
C ILE A 15 -14.97 7.15 0.08
N ALA A 16 -15.34 8.42 0.28
CA ALA A 16 -16.32 8.80 1.28
C ALA A 16 -17.71 8.23 1.01
N ALA A 17 -18.14 8.18 -0.25
CA ALA A 17 -19.41 7.55 -0.63
C ALA A 17 -19.41 6.05 -0.33
N ALA A 18 -18.34 5.34 -0.76
CA ALA A 18 -18.19 3.91 -0.53
C ALA A 18 -18.12 3.57 0.97
N ALA A 19 -17.38 4.38 1.77
CA ALA A 19 -17.28 4.20 3.22
C ALA A 19 -18.65 4.34 3.88
N ARG A 20 -19.39 5.41 3.59
CA ARG A 20 -20.74 5.62 4.13
C ARG A 20 -21.70 4.50 3.74
N SER A 21 -21.65 4.02 2.49
CA SER A 21 -22.46 2.88 2.05
C SER A 21 -22.13 1.57 2.78
N ALA A 22 -20.89 1.46 3.29
CA ALA A 22 -20.45 0.33 4.11
C ALA A 22 -20.63 0.55 5.62
N GLY A 23 -21.25 1.64 6.05
CA GLY A 23 -21.41 2.00 7.47
C GLY A 23 -20.10 2.33 8.18
N ARG A 24 -19.08 2.80 7.42
CA ARG A 24 -17.72 3.10 7.91
C ARG A 24 -17.46 4.61 7.91
N ASP A 25 -16.58 5.05 8.80
CA ASP A 25 -16.08 6.43 8.77
C ASP A 25 -15.07 6.57 7.58
N PRO A 26 -15.29 7.53 6.66
CA PRO A 26 -14.31 7.84 5.62
C PRO A 26 -12.90 8.16 6.14
N ALA A 27 -12.76 8.68 7.35
CA ALA A 27 -11.48 9.01 7.96
C ALA A 27 -10.61 7.78 8.28
N GLU A 28 -11.21 6.58 8.36
CA GLU A 28 -10.49 5.32 8.53
C GLU A 28 -9.74 4.86 7.27
N ILE A 29 -9.97 5.52 6.12
CA ILE A 29 -9.47 5.07 4.82
C ILE A 29 -8.43 6.04 4.28
N VAL A 30 -7.21 5.59 4.21
CA VAL A 30 -6.10 6.37 3.65
C VAL A 30 -6.11 6.25 2.12
N LEU A 31 -6.15 7.39 1.44
CA LEU A 31 -5.81 7.47 0.02
C LEU A 31 -4.29 7.47 -0.14
N LEU A 32 -3.74 6.42 -0.73
CA LEU A 32 -2.35 6.36 -1.16
C LEU A 32 -2.27 6.76 -2.63
N ALA A 33 -1.73 7.95 -2.91
CA ALA A 33 -1.55 8.44 -4.28
C ALA A 33 -0.34 7.76 -4.92
N VAL A 34 -0.57 6.91 -5.94
CA VAL A 34 0.49 6.15 -6.60
C VAL A 34 1.15 7.02 -7.66
N SER A 35 2.34 7.54 -7.34
CA SER A 35 3.07 8.55 -8.13
C SER A 35 4.18 7.96 -9.02
N LYS A 36 4.26 6.63 -9.16
CA LYS A 36 5.22 6.00 -10.07
C LYS A 36 5.07 6.55 -11.49
N THR A 37 6.18 6.83 -12.15
CA THR A 37 6.29 7.41 -13.51
C THR A 37 5.84 8.89 -13.65
N PHE A 38 5.45 9.54 -12.56
CA PHE A 38 5.13 10.97 -12.53
C PHE A 38 6.26 11.77 -11.91
N ALA A 39 6.43 13.02 -12.33
CA ALA A 39 7.52 13.87 -11.87
C ALA A 39 7.32 14.39 -10.43
N ALA A 40 8.39 14.84 -9.79
CA ALA A 40 8.33 15.46 -8.45
C ALA A 40 7.41 16.69 -8.40
N SER A 41 7.30 17.45 -9.51
CA SER A 41 6.39 18.58 -9.61
C SER A 41 4.92 18.20 -9.46
N GLU A 42 4.52 17.02 -9.98
CA GLU A 42 3.16 16.50 -9.85
C GLU A 42 2.87 16.02 -8.43
N VAL A 43 3.86 15.42 -7.77
CA VAL A 43 3.79 15.08 -6.33
C VAL A 43 3.63 16.34 -5.48
N ARG A 44 4.41 17.38 -5.76
CA ARG A 44 4.29 18.69 -5.09
C ARG A 44 2.92 19.33 -5.28
N ALA A 45 2.37 19.27 -6.51
CA ALA A 45 1.01 19.76 -6.79
C ALA A 45 -0.05 18.97 -6.01
N ALA A 46 0.07 17.64 -5.93
CA ALA A 46 -0.82 16.80 -5.12
C ALA A 46 -0.69 17.11 -3.62
N HIS A 47 0.53 17.37 -3.13
CA HIS A 47 0.75 17.79 -1.73
C HIS A 47 0.10 19.13 -1.44
N ALA A 48 0.20 20.12 -2.33
CA ALA A 48 -0.46 21.40 -2.20
C ALA A 48 -2.00 21.27 -2.12
N ALA A 49 -2.56 20.22 -2.74
CA ALA A 49 -3.98 19.83 -2.62
C ALA A 49 -4.27 18.92 -1.39
N GLY A 50 -3.33 18.86 -0.42
CA GLY A 50 -3.50 18.16 0.87
C GLY A 50 -3.21 16.66 0.82
N GLN A 51 -2.57 16.13 -0.22
CA GLN A 51 -2.13 14.73 -0.26
C GLN A 51 -0.79 14.57 0.46
N ARG A 52 -0.66 13.56 1.34
CA ARG A 52 0.56 13.33 2.12
C ARG A 52 1.19 11.97 1.86
N ALA A 53 0.40 10.92 1.62
CA ALA A 53 0.87 9.56 1.43
C ALA A 53 1.05 9.26 -0.07
N PHE A 54 2.25 8.86 -0.48
CA PHE A 54 2.60 8.58 -1.87
C PHE A 54 3.19 7.18 -2.03
N GLY A 55 2.74 6.47 -3.07
CA GLY A 55 3.14 5.10 -3.37
C GLY A 55 4.07 5.01 -4.58
N GLU A 56 5.19 4.30 -4.42
CA GLU A 56 6.22 4.12 -5.44
C GLU A 56 6.53 2.64 -5.69
N ASN A 57 6.85 2.33 -6.95
CA ASN A 57 7.21 0.97 -7.34
C ASN A 57 8.69 0.81 -7.68
N TYR A 58 9.39 1.89 -8.03
CA TYR A 58 10.75 1.87 -8.55
C TYR A 58 11.67 2.65 -7.61
N VAL A 59 12.63 1.96 -6.99
CA VAL A 59 13.48 2.53 -5.94
C VAL A 59 14.26 3.76 -6.43
N GLN A 60 14.92 3.69 -7.59
CA GLN A 60 15.73 4.79 -8.10
C GLN A 60 14.91 6.04 -8.39
N GLU A 61 13.75 5.86 -9.01
CA GLU A 61 12.81 6.96 -9.29
C GLU A 61 12.32 7.59 -7.99
N ALA A 62 11.95 6.76 -7.01
CA ALA A 62 11.48 7.21 -5.71
C ALA A 62 12.55 8.00 -4.95
N LEU A 63 13.80 7.52 -4.92
CA LEU A 63 14.91 8.22 -4.26
C LEU A 63 15.15 9.63 -4.82
N ALA A 64 15.09 9.77 -6.14
CA ALA A 64 15.20 11.08 -6.78
C ALA A 64 14.07 12.04 -6.33
N LYS A 65 12.84 11.54 -6.23
CA LYS A 65 11.69 12.32 -5.74
C LYS A 65 11.80 12.65 -4.25
N ILE A 66 12.21 11.69 -3.42
CA ILE A 66 12.40 11.89 -1.96
C ILE A 66 13.41 13.01 -1.72
N VAL A 67 14.52 13.02 -2.45
CA VAL A 67 15.53 14.09 -2.36
C VAL A 67 14.96 15.43 -2.84
N ALA A 68 14.30 15.46 -4.01
CA ALA A 68 13.75 16.69 -4.60
C ALA A 68 12.60 17.31 -3.81
N LEU A 69 11.97 16.53 -2.91
CA LEU A 69 10.80 16.91 -2.10
C LEU A 69 11.07 16.84 -0.60
N SER A 70 12.36 16.87 -0.19
CA SER A 70 12.77 16.75 1.22
C SER A 70 12.28 17.92 2.10
N ASP A 71 11.86 19.03 1.49
CA ASP A 71 11.23 20.18 2.14
C ASP A 71 9.76 19.92 2.54
N LEU A 72 9.15 18.82 2.12
CA LEU A 72 7.74 18.51 2.36
C LEU A 72 7.59 17.32 3.33
N PRO A 73 6.59 17.36 4.24
CA PRO A 73 6.33 16.28 5.18
C PRO A 73 5.53 15.15 4.49
N LEU A 74 6.16 14.46 3.54
CA LEU A 74 5.57 13.37 2.79
C LEU A 74 5.79 12.03 3.50
N ILE A 75 4.82 11.12 3.35
CA ILE A 75 4.89 9.73 3.83
C ILE A 75 5.08 8.85 2.60
N TRP A 76 6.22 8.16 2.54
CA TRP A 76 6.60 7.37 1.39
C TRP A 76 6.33 5.88 1.59
N HIS A 77 5.51 5.32 0.71
CA HIS A 77 5.15 3.90 0.70
C HIS A 77 5.79 3.20 -0.49
N PHE A 78 6.58 2.15 -0.22
CA PHE A 78 7.05 1.26 -1.27
C PHE A 78 6.01 0.16 -1.50
N ILE A 79 5.49 0.07 -2.73
CA ILE A 79 4.44 -0.88 -3.10
C ILE A 79 4.82 -1.77 -4.29
N GLY A 80 6.05 -1.63 -4.79
CA GLY A 80 6.60 -2.44 -5.88
C GLY A 80 7.23 -3.76 -5.40
N PRO A 81 7.63 -4.64 -6.31
CA PRO A 81 8.34 -5.88 -5.97
C PRO A 81 9.71 -5.58 -5.37
N ILE A 82 10.04 -6.26 -4.26
CA ILE A 82 11.29 -6.03 -3.53
C ILE A 82 12.39 -6.95 -4.08
N GLN A 83 13.40 -6.36 -4.68
CA GLN A 83 14.64 -7.05 -5.01
C GLN A 83 15.60 -7.01 -3.80
N SER A 84 16.32 -8.11 -3.54
CA SER A 84 17.19 -8.23 -2.37
C SER A 84 18.29 -7.17 -2.30
N ASN A 85 18.82 -6.74 -3.44
CA ASN A 85 19.84 -5.68 -3.53
C ASN A 85 19.29 -4.25 -3.31
N LYS A 86 17.96 -4.09 -3.23
CA LYS A 86 17.31 -2.79 -3.00
C LYS A 86 16.79 -2.62 -1.56
N THR A 87 16.86 -3.66 -0.73
CA THR A 87 16.31 -3.65 0.64
C THR A 87 16.91 -2.55 1.50
N ARG A 88 18.22 -2.27 1.39
CA ARG A 88 18.87 -1.19 2.13
C ARG A 88 18.27 0.17 1.78
N ALA A 89 18.22 0.52 0.49
CA ALA A 89 17.67 1.80 0.05
C ALA A 89 16.18 1.97 0.42
N ILE A 90 15.40 0.88 0.35
CA ILE A 90 14.01 0.89 0.80
C ILE A 90 13.94 1.15 2.31
N ALA A 91 14.69 0.42 3.13
CA ALA A 91 14.67 0.56 4.57
C ALA A 91 15.15 1.95 5.05
N GLU A 92 16.11 2.56 4.36
CA GLU A 92 16.65 3.87 4.72
C GLU A 92 15.73 5.04 4.37
N HIS A 93 14.86 4.92 3.35
CA HIS A 93 14.17 6.08 2.79
C HIS A 93 12.64 6.03 2.86
N PHE A 94 12.03 4.84 2.95
CA PHE A 94 10.58 4.71 3.03
C PHE A 94 10.07 4.59 4.45
N ASP A 95 8.80 4.96 4.64
CA ASP A 95 8.09 4.83 5.91
C ASP A 95 7.27 3.55 5.96
N TRP A 96 6.79 3.11 4.81
CA TRP A 96 5.98 1.91 4.63
C TRP A 96 6.49 1.00 3.51
N VAL A 97 6.30 -0.31 3.69
CA VAL A 97 6.51 -1.31 2.64
C VAL A 97 5.33 -2.27 2.60
N HIS A 98 4.64 -2.37 1.46
CA HIS A 98 3.43 -3.18 1.36
C HIS A 98 3.65 -4.58 0.77
N SER A 99 4.80 -4.85 0.20
CA SER A 99 5.05 -6.01 -0.66
C SER A 99 5.97 -7.06 -0.03
N VAL A 100 5.96 -7.18 1.29
CA VAL A 100 6.77 -8.21 1.97
C VAL A 100 6.12 -9.57 1.76
N ALA A 101 6.84 -10.49 1.08
CA ALA A 101 6.35 -11.83 0.77
C ALA A 101 7.35 -12.94 1.17
N ARG A 102 8.47 -12.60 1.81
CA ARG A 102 9.51 -13.56 2.18
C ARG A 102 10.22 -13.12 3.46
N ALA A 103 10.47 -14.06 4.39
CA ALA A 103 11.12 -13.79 5.66
C ALA A 103 12.55 -13.22 5.48
N ASN A 104 13.32 -13.70 4.52
CA ASN A 104 14.66 -13.19 4.25
C ASN A 104 14.66 -11.73 3.76
N ILE A 105 13.63 -11.30 3.04
CA ILE A 105 13.45 -9.89 2.65
C ILE A 105 13.11 -9.03 3.88
N ALA A 106 12.21 -9.50 4.74
CA ALA A 106 11.90 -8.82 5.99
C ALA A 106 13.13 -8.67 6.88
N GLN A 107 13.93 -9.73 7.04
CA GLN A 107 15.19 -9.68 7.80
C GLN A 107 16.14 -8.61 7.24
N ARG A 108 16.35 -8.61 5.91
CA ARG A 108 17.23 -7.60 5.28
C ARG A 108 16.72 -6.16 5.43
N LEU A 109 15.41 -5.95 5.41
CA LEU A 109 14.81 -4.64 5.69
C LEU A 109 15.04 -4.22 7.14
N ALA A 110 14.84 -5.14 8.10
CA ALA A 110 15.09 -4.90 9.51
C ALA A 110 16.56 -4.58 9.80
N ASP A 111 17.49 -5.35 9.24
CA ASP A 111 18.93 -5.16 9.41
C ASP A 111 19.40 -3.81 8.85
N ALA A 112 18.81 -3.39 7.73
CA ALA A 112 19.15 -2.15 7.05
C ALA A 112 18.43 -0.91 7.61
N ARG A 113 17.38 -1.07 8.44
CA ARG A 113 16.65 0.08 9.01
C ARG A 113 17.53 0.84 9.99
N PRO A 114 17.80 2.13 9.78
CA PRO A 114 18.64 2.92 10.67
C PRO A 114 18.06 3.00 12.10
N ALA A 115 18.90 2.90 13.12
CA ALA A 115 18.48 2.92 14.53
C ALA A 115 17.79 4.25 14.92
N GLY A 116 18.14 5.36 14.28
CA GLY A 116 17.53 6.68 14.53
C GLY A 116 16.20 6.93 13.83
N ARG A 117 15.72 5.99 13.00
CA ARG A 117 14.41 6.10 12.36
C ARG A 117 13.36 5.28 13.10
N ALA A 118 12.11 5.72 13.07
CA ALA A 118 10.99 4.92 13.54
C ALA A 118 10.97 3.54 12.84
N PRO A 119 10.45 2.48 13.46
CA PRO A 119 10.29 1.18 12.80
C PRO A 119 9.62 1.32 11.43
N LEU A 120 10.07 0.52 10.46
CA LEU A 120 9.49 0.48 9.14
C LEU A 120 8.12 -0.22 9.21
N GLU A 121 7.06 0.47 8.82
CA GLU A 121 5.71 -0.08 8.78
C GLU A 121 5.60 -1.08 7.61
N VAL A 122 5.16 -2.31 7.86
CA VAL A 122 5.13 -3.33 6.80
C VAL A 122 3.78 -4.04 6.71
N CYS A 123 3.37 -4.35 5.46
CA CYS A 123 2.28 -5.28 5.18
C CYS A 123 2.83 -6.53 4.50
N LEU A 124 2.22 -7.68 4.76
CA LEU A 124 2.51 -8.90 4.02
C LEU A 124 1.69 -8.92 2.74
N GLN A 125 2.35 -9.18 1.62
CA GLN A 125 1.65 -9.35 0.35
C GLN A 125 1.13 -10.77 0.22
N VAL A 126 -0.18 -10.89 0.01
CA VAL A 126 -0.91 -12.16 -0.09
C VAL A 126 -1.41 -12.37 -1.52
N ASN A 127 -1.19 -13.56 -2.05
CA ASN A 127 -1.77 -14.00 -3.31
C ASN A 127 -3.20 -14.51 -3.10
N VAL A 128 -4.17 -13.62 -3.25
CA VAL A 128 -5.60 -13.94 -3.08
C VAL A 128 -6.26 -14.51 -4.34
N SER A 129 -5.54 -14.55 -5.45
CA SER A 129 -6.06 -15.07 -6.74
C SER A 129 -5.77 -16.55 -6.93
N GLY A 130 -4.84 -17.14 -6.16
CA GLY A 130 -4.42 -18.53 -6.29
C GLY A 130 -3.57 -18.84 -7.53
N GLU A 131 -3.19 -17.82 -8.31
CA GLU A 131 -2.37 -18.01 -9.51
C GLU A 131 -0.88 -18.02 -9.16
N ALA A 132 -0.16 -19.04 -9.59
CA ALA A 132 1.29 -19.18 -9.35
C ALA A 132 2.13 -18.04 -9.95
N SER A 133 1.62 -17.34 -10.96
CA SER A 133 2.27 -16.20 -11.61
C SER A 133 2.18 -14.89 -10.82
N LYS A 134 1.35 -14.82 -9.76
CA LYS A 134 1.14 -13.61 -8.99
C LYS A 134 2.07 -13.53 -7.78
N SER A 135 2.50 -12.29 -7.49
CA SER A 135 3.34 -12.02 -6.32
C SER A 135 2.53 -12.13 -5.01
N GLY A 136 3.21 -12.49 -3.96
CA GLY A 136 2.63 -12.67 -2.63
C GLY A 136 2.76 -14.11 -2.14
N VAL A 137 2.59 -14.31 -0.85
CA VAL A 137 2.55 -15.64 -0.25
C VAL A 137 1.15 -16.24 -0.35
N ALA A 138 1.05 -17.54 -0.38
CA ALA A 138 -0.23 -18.23 -0.28
C ALA A 138 -0.88 -17.95 1.10
N PRO A 139 -2.22 -17.95 1.21
CA PRO A 139 -2.91 -17.64 2.46
C PRO A 139 -2.45 -18.48 3.65
N GLU A 140 -2.15 -19.75 3.45
CA GLU A 140 -1.64 -20.70 4.46
C GLU A 140 -0.23 -20.37 4.94
N GLU A 141 0.57 -19.66 4.15
CA GLU A 141 1.93 -19.24 4.50
C GLU A 141 1.98 -17.90 5.27
N VAL A 142 0.85 -17.17 5.34
CA VAL A 142 0.81 -15.83 5.95
C VAL A 142 1.12 -15.88 7.43
N ARG A 143 0.56 -16.84 8.17
CA ARG A 143 0.75 -16.93 9.62
C ARG A 143 2.22 -17.17 10.02
N PRO A 144 2.94 -18.15 9.46
CA PRO A 144 4.36 -18.32 9.76
C PRO A 144 5.20 -17.11 9.35
N LEU A 145 4.90 -16.47 8.21
CA LEU A 145 5.59 -15.24 7.80
C LEU A 145 5.31 -14.08 8.77
N ALA A 146 4.07 -13.92 9.23
CA ALA A 146 3.69 -12.89 10.20
C ALA A 146 4.42 -13.08 11.53
N GLN A 147 4.57 -14.31 12.02
CA GLN A 147 5.35 -14.63 13.22
C GLN A 147 6.82 -14.23 13.05
N ALA A 148 7.44 -14.59 11.91
CA ALA A 148 8.82 -14.24 11.62
C ALA A 148 9.01 -12.71 11.56
N VAL A 149 8.10 -11.98 10.90
CA VAL A 149 8.20 -10.51 10.77
C VAL A 149 7.97 -9.80 12.10
N ARG A 150 7.01 -10.25 12.91
CA ARG A 150 6.72 -9.68 14.23
C ARG A 150 7.91 -9.75 15.19
N ALA A 151 8.78 -10.74 15.02
CA ALA A 151 9.99 -10.90 15.84
C ALA A 151 11.12 -9.91 15.47
N LEU A 152 11.00 -9.15 14.37
CA LEU A 152 12.04 -8.26 13.87
C LEU A 152 11.93 -6.86 14.52
N PRO A 153 12.91 -6.40 15.32
CA PRO A 153 12.74 -5.26 16.23
C PRO A 153 12.59 -3.90 15.53
N ARG A 154 13.02 -3.78 14.28
CA ARG A 154 12.97 -2.52 13.51
C ARG A 154 11.88 -2.50 12.44
N LEU A 155 11.00 -3.51 12.43
CA LEU A 155 9.79 -3.56 11.63
C LEU A 155 8.58 -3.49 12.56
N ARG A 156 7.51 -2.90 12.04
CA ARG A 156 6.18 -2.98 12.64
C ARG A 156 5.23 -3.63 11.63
N LEU A 157 4.81 -4.84 11.92
CA LEU A 157 3.80 -5.50 11.10
C LEU A 157 2.44 -4.83 11.34
N ARG A 158 1.87 -4.26 10.28
CA ARG A 158 0.60 -3.52 10.33
C ARG A 158 -0.56 -4.31 9.75
N GLY A 159 -0.31 -5.19 8.78
CA GLY A 159 -1.41 -5.88 8.16
C GLY A 159 -1.05 -6.61 6.88
N LEU A 160 -2.04 -6.69 6.00
CA LEU A 160 -1.97 -7.43 4.76
C LEU A 160 -2.18 -6.54 3.54
N MET A 161 -1.58 -6.95 2.42
CA MET A 161 -1.77 -6.28 1.13
C MET A 161 -2.10 -7.31 0.05
N ALA A 162 -3.00 -6.96 -0.87
CA ALA A 162 -3.26 -7.77 -2.05
C ALA A 162 -3.40 -6.91 -3.30
N ILE A 163 -2.95 -7.47 -4.44
CA ILE A 163 -3.20 -6.97 -5.79
C ILE A 163 -3.86 -8.12 -6.56
N PRO A 164 -5.19 -8.26 -6.46
CA PRO A 164 -5.89 -9.29 -7.22
C PRO A 164 -5.76 -9.06 -8.73
N GLU A 165 -6.01 -10.10 -9.50
CA GLU A 165 -6.17 -9.95 -10.94
C GLU A 165 -7.37 -9.05 -11.26
N PRO A 166 -7.22 -8.11 -12.22
CA PRO A 166 -8.32 -7.27 -12.66
C PRO A 166 -9.51 -8.14 -13.12
N SER A 167 -10.69 -7.79 -12.68
CA SER A 167 -11.93 -8.47 -13.06
C SER A 167 -13.08 -7.47 -13.14
N ALA A 168 -13.97 -7.65 -14.10
CA ALA A 168 -15.23 -6.92 -14.15
C ALA A 168 -16.31 -7.57 -13.26
N ASP A 169 -16.09 -8.80 -12.80
CA ASP A 169 -17.00 -9.51 -11.88
C ASP A 169 -16.82 -8.95 -10.45
N VAL A 170 -17.79 -8.16 -10.02
CA VAL A 170 -17.83 -7.53 -8.69
C VAL A 170 -17.87 -8.58 -7.58
N GLU A 171 -18.59 -9.69 -7.77
CA GLU A 171 -18.65 -10.75 -6.75
C GLU A 171 -17.30 -11.48 -6.61
N LEU A 172 -16.56 -11.65 -7.70
CA LEU A 172 -15.20 -12.18 -7.64
C LEU A 172 -14.25 -11.20 -6.91
N GLN A 173 -14.34 -9.90 -7.21
CA GLN A 173 -13.58 -8.88 -6.48
C GLN A 173 -13.89 -8.96 -4.98
N ARG A 174 -15.17 -8.99 -4.62
CA ARG A 174 -15.62 -9.08 -3.21
C ARG A 174 -15.10 -10.32 -2.53
N ARG A 175 -15.20 -11.50 -3.15
CA ARG A 175 -14.68 -12.75 -2.59
C ARG A 175 -13.18 -12.65 -2.27
N ARG A 176 -12.38 -12.07 -3.19
CA ARG A 176 -10.93 -11.90 -3.02
C ARG A 176 -10.60 -10.95 -1.86
N PHE A 177 -11.24 -9.78 -1.79
CA PHE A 177 -11.02 -8.81 -0.73
C PHE A 177 -11.54 -9.30 0.64
N ARG A 178 -12.69 -9.96 0.65
CA ARG A 178 -13.23 -10.60 1.85
C ARG A 178 -12.29 -11.68 2.37
N GLY A 179 -11.68 -12.48 1.49
CA GLY A 179 -10.67 -13.47 1.87
C GLY A 179 -9.50 -12.84 2.61
N LEU A 180 -8.98 -11.70 2.12
CA LEU A 180 -7.91 -10.97 2.80
C LEU A 180 -8.35 -10.43 4.17
N ARG A 181 -9.57 -9.89 4.28
CA ARG A 181 -10.15 -9.41 5.54
C ARG A 181 -10.31 -10.53 6.57
N LEU A 182 -10.82 -11.68 6.15
CA LEU A 182 -10.97 -12.85 7.04
C LEU A 182 -9.61 -13.36 7.52
N LEU A 183 -8.60 -13.38 6.66
CA LEU A 183 -7.24 -13.76 7.04
C LEU A 183 -6.65 -12.80 8.08
N LEU A 184 -6.84 -11.49 7.92
CA LEU A 184 -6.43 -10.50 8.93
C LEU A 184 -7.18 -10.72 10.27
N ALA A 185 -8.47 -11.03 10.22
CA ALA A 185 -9.26 -11.31 11.42
C ALA A 185 -8.76 -12.57 12.14
N GLN A 186 -8.37 -13.63 11.41
CA GLN A 186 -7.75 -14.83 11.96
C GLN A 186 -6.43 -14.52 12.67
N LEU A 187 -5.56 -13.74 12.03
CA LEU A 187 -4.30 -13.31 12.66
C LEU A 187 -4.57 -12.49 13.95
N ASN A 188 -5.58 -11.64 13.94
CA ASN A 188 -5.93 -10.86 15.12
C ASN A 188 -6.51 -11.71 16.25
N ALA A 189 -7.25 -12.78 15.94
CA ALA A 189 -7.66 -13.78 16.92
C ALA A 189 -6.46 -14.50 17.58
N ASP A 190 -5.34 -14.59 16.84
CA ASP A 190 -4.05 -15.10 17.35
C ASP A 190 -3.21 -14.02 18.08
N GLY A 191 -3.76 -12.82 18.32
CA GLY A 191 -3.12 -11.75 19.07
C GLY A 191 -2.08 -10.92 18.29
N PHE A 192 -2.20 -10.82 16.95
CA PHE A 192 -1.26 -10.00 16.16
C PHE A 192 -1.55 -8.49 16.26
N GLY A 193 -2.80 -8.07 16.45
CA GLY A 193 -3.19 -6.65 16.61
C GLY A 193 -2.99 -5.83 15.34
N LEU A 194 -3.30 -6.41 14.18
CA LEU A 194 -3.14 -5.79 12.86
C LEU A 194 -4.34 -4.89 12.53
N ASP A 195 -4.06 -3.75 11.91
CA ASP A 195 -5.06 -2.72 11.61
C ASP A 195 -5.15 -2.33 10.13
N THR A 196 -4.33 -2.92 9.27
CA THR A 196 -4.16 -2.45 7.89
C THR A 196 -4.54 -3.48 6.85
N LEU A 197 -5.46 -3.10 5.95
CA LEU A 197 -5.78 -3.80 4.71
C LEU A 197 -5.48 -2.88 3.53
N SER A 198 -4.30 -3.07 2.92
CA SER A 198 -3.90 -2.35 1.71
C SER A 198 -4.42 -3.08 0.48
N MET A 199 -5.57 -2.67 -0.02
CA MET A 199 -6.24 -3.27 -1.16
C MET A 199 -7.15 -2.26 -1.86
N GLY A 200 -7.44 -2.49 -3.14
CA GLY A 200 -8.22 -1.57 -3.96
C GLY A 200 -7.38 -0.58 -4.77
N MET A 201 -7.74 -0.45 -6.02
CA MET A 201 -7.18 0.45 -7.03
C MET A 201 -8.31 1.24 -7.70
N SER A 202 -8.02 2.00 -8.76
CA SER A 202 -9.00 2.90 -9.39
C SER A 202 -10.29 2.21 -9.87
N GLN A 203 -10.23 0.91 -10.26
CA GLN A 203 -11.34 0.18 -10.85
C GLN A 203 -12.16 -0.64 -9.84
N ASP A 204 -11.60 -0.95 -8.68
CA ASP A 204 -12.20 -1.80 -7.65
C ASP A 204 -12.23 -1.15 -6.26
N LEU A 205 -12.09 0.20 -6.24
CA LEU A 205 -12.03 1.01 -5.01
C LEU A 205 -13.25 0.79 -4.12
N GLU A 206 -14.43 0.91 -4.69
CA GLU A 206 -15.70 0.80 -3.96
C GLU A 206 -15.84 -0.60 -3.34
N THR A 207 -15.55 -1.63 -4.12
CA THR A 207 -15.58 -3.02 -3.67
C THR A 207 -14.57 -3.27 -2.53
N ALA A 208 -13.35 -2.75 -2.67
CA ALA A 208 -12.33 -2.87 -1.63
C ALA A 208 -12.72 -2.16 -0.34
N VAL A 209 -13.28 -0.95 -0.42
CA VAL A 209 -13.78 -0.20 0.74
C VAL A 209 -14.91 -0.95 1.44
N MET A 210 -15.87 -1.48 0.70
CA MET A 210 -16.97 -2.29 1.23
C MET A 210 -16.47 -3.55 1.96
N GLU A 211 -15.38 -4.15 1.49
CA GLU A 211 -14.78 -5.33 2.11
C GLU A 211 -13.70 -5.00 3.16
N GLY A 212 -13.57 -3.72 3.58
CA GLY A 212 -12.79 -3.33 4.74
C GLY A 212 -11.42 -2.73 4.45
N ALA A 213 -11.11 -2.30 3.22
CA ALA A 213 -9.84 -1.61 2.93
C ALA A 213 -9.61 -0.44 3.88
N THR A 214 -8.40 -0.31 4.41
CA THR A 214 -7.95 0.85 5.19
C THR A 214 -6.96 1.71 4.42
N ILE A 215 -6.34 1.16 3.36
CA ILE A 215 -5.52 1.90 2.40
C ILE A 215 -5.97 1.51 0.99
N VAL A 216 -6.36 2.49 0.18
CA VAL A 216 -6.62 2.34 -1.26
C VAL A 216 -5.51 3.01 -2.07
N ARG A 217 -5.04 2.36 -3.15
CA ARG A 217 -3.87 2.76 -3.95
C ARG A 217 -4.30 3.27 -5.32
N ILE A 218 -4.36 4.58 -5.47
CA ILE A 218 -4.93 5.23 -6.66
C ILE A 218 -3.86 6.01 -7.41
N GLY A 219 -3.61 5.64 -8.66
CA GLY A 219 -2.66 6.33 -9.55
C GLY A 219 -3.38 7.13 -10.64
N THR A 220 -3.87 6.44 -11.67
CA THR A 220 -4.45 7.05 -12.87
C THR A 220 -5.59 8.03 -12.57
N ALA A 221 -6.45 7.71 -11.60
CA ALA A 221 -7.55 8.61 -11.24
C ALA A 221 -7.09 9.90 -10.54
N VAL A 222 -5.84 9.95 -10.01
CA VAL A 222 -5.24 11.15 -9.39
C VAL A 222 -4.41 11.92 -10.41
N PHE A 223 -3.46 11.24 -11.06
CA PHE A 223 -2.43 11.90 -11.89
C PHE A 223 -2.77 11.92 -13.39
N GLY A 224 -3.80 11.18 -13.79
CA GLY A 224 -4.13 10.99 -15.21
C GLY A 224 -3.41 9.80 -15.84
N GLU A 225 -3.57 9.66 -17.15
CA GLU A 225 -2.87 8.63 -17.92
C GLU A 225 -1.37 8.92 -17.99
N ARG A 226 -0.58 7.85 -17.97
CA ARG A 226 0.87 7.95 -18.08
C ARG A 226 1.24 8.47 -19.45
N LYS A 227 2.09 9.48 -19.52
CA LYS A 227 2.75 9.85 -20.78
C LYS A 227 3.62 8.65 -21.17
N ARG A 228 3.29 7.99 -22.28
CA ARG A 228 4.18 6.99 -22.88
C ARG A 228 5.46 7.71 -23.27
N ALA A 229 6.58 7.28 -22.68
CA ALA A 229 7.92 7.68 -23.14
C ALA A 229 8.22 7.04 -24.49
#